data_1748c97995f1d1fbfbeb7b0868a5bc66
#
_entry.id   1748c97995f1d1fbfbeb7b0868a5bc66
#
_cell.length_a   1.000
_cell.length_b   1.000
_cell.length_c   1.000
_cell.angle_alpha   90.00
_cell.angle_beta   90.00
_cell.angle_gamma   90.00
#
_symmetry.space_group_name_H-M   'P 1'
#
loop_
_entity.id
_entity.type
_entity.pdbx_description
1 polymer ?
#
loop_
_entity_poly.entity_id
_entity_poly.type
_entity_poly.pdbx_seq_one_letter_code
_entity_poly.pdbx_strand_id
1 'polypeptide(L)'
;MVKKKYCLWFTAVLLSVLLAGCGDHVTDGTETDEAETDEAETDLATPIRIWGVVTDTYDGVIVVDNQSDVSSTGEIELTISEETYVLDASTGLPVSLDEVETGSFEAYLGSEMTMSLPPQTTPYMVIVNIPEDSRTPQYAIAAKVEEDDGGLSLTATDGRTYRIPDDARITPYLTKNIVTLEDIEVGTACLIWADDDDEAQTVMLFAE
;
A
#
# COMPACT_ATOMS: atom_id res chain seq x y z
N MET A 1 -35.75 9.58 -37.05
CA MET A 1 -36.77 8.59 -37.40
C MET A 1 -36.46 7.27 -36.67
N VAL A 2 -37.31 6.99 -35.64
CA VAL A 2 -38.04 5.72 -35.43
C VAL A 2 -37.14 4.52 -35.10
N LYS A 3 -37.30 3.73 -34.03
CA LYS A 3 -38.36 3.46 -33.03
C LYS A 3 -37.79 2.77 -31.79
N LYS A 4 -38.37 3.09 -30.64
CA LYS A 4 -38.37 2.31 -29.38
C LYS A 4 -38.88 0.87 -29.59
N LYS A 5 -38.38 -0.09 -28.78
CA LYS A 5 -39.19 -1.18 -28.27
C LYS A 5 -38.80 -1.57 -26.87
N TYR A 6 -39.69 -1.29 -25.95
CA TYR A 6 -39.77 -1.82 -24.58
C TYR A 6 -40.26 -3.27 -24.67
N CYS A 7 -39.77 -4.13 -23.76
CA CYS A 7 -40.53 -5.31 -23.38
C CYS A 7 -40.37 -5.54 -21.88
N LEU A 8 -41.40 -5.09 -21.18
CA LEU A 8 -41.74 -5.54 -19.82
C LEU A 8 -42.24 -6.97 -19.91
N TRP A 9 -41.86 -7.82 -18.96
CA TRP A 9 -42.76 -8.88 -18.50
C TRP A 9 -42.58 -9.09 -17.00
N PHE A 10 -43.68 -8.84 -16.35
CA PHE A 10 -44.10 -9.13 -14.99
C PHE A 10 -44.46 -10.61 -14.85
N THR A 11 -44.31 -11.19 -13.68
CA THR A 11 -45.29 -11.93 -12.86
C THR A 11 -44.54 -12.67 -11.78
N ALA A 12 -44.66 -12.34 -10.52
CA ALA A 12 -45.74 -12.55 -9.59
C ALA A 12 -45.78 -13.96 -8.96
N VAL A 13 -45.38 -14.01 -7.67
CA VAL A 13 -46.08 -14.56 -6.50
C VAL A 13 -46.42 -16.08 -6.53
N LEU A 14 -45.94 -16.81 -5.52
CA LEU A 14 -46.85 -17.46 -4.58
C LEU A 14 -46.20 -17.97 -3.29
N LEU A 15 -46.81 -17.65 -2.25
CA LEU A 15 -46.71 -17.96 -0.82
C LEU A 15 -47.35 -19.36 -0.56
N SER A 16 -46.74 -20.21 0.29
CA SER A 16 -47.42 -21.30 1.04
C SER A 16 -46.44 -21.85 2.11
N VAL A 17 -46.55 -21.54 3.37
CA VAL A 17 -47.34 -22.09 4.47
C VAL A 17 -46.88 -23.48 4.95
N LEU A 18 -46.30 -23.43 6.17
CA LEU A 18 -46.26 -24.34 7.33
C LEU A 18 -46.73 -25.79 7.14
N LEU A 19 -45.90 -26.71 7.68
CA LEU A 19 -46.42 -27.74 8.62
C LEU A 19 -45.25 -28.31 9.46
N ALA A 20 -45.46 -28.36 10.74
CA ALA A 20 -44.63 -29.01 11.75
C ALA A 20 -44.76 -30.54 11.63
N GLY A 21 -43.64 -31.26 11.86
CA GLY A 21 -43.63 -32.68 12.04
C GLY A 21 -42.41 -33.14 12.80
N CYS A 22 -42.58 -33.46 14.07
CA CYS A 22 -41.64 -34.28 14.85
C CYS A 22 -41.56 -35.70 14.27
N GLY A 23 -40.34 -36.25 14.17
CA GLY A 23 -40.09 -37.64 13.88
C GLY A 23 -38.62 -37.98 14.03
N ASP A 24 -38.26 -38.64 15.12
CA ASP A 24 -36.99 -39.31 15.34
C ASP A 24 -36.74 -40.33 14.21
N HIS A 25 -35.59 -40.24 13.56
CA HIS A 25 -34.93 -41.42 13.01
C HIS A 25 -33.44 -41.16 12.80
N VAL A 26 -32.65 -41.92 13.53
CA VAL A 26 -31.20 -42.08 13.39
C VAL A 26 -30.94 -42.75 12.04
N THR A 27 -30.14 -42.09 11.18
CA THR A 27 -29.37 -42.78 10.14
C THR A 27 -28.13 -41.96 9.81
N ASP A 28 -27.00 -42.65 9.99
CA ASP A 28 -25.67 -42.39 9.54
C ASP A 28 -25.61 -41.76 8.14
N GLY A 29 -25.02 -40.55 8.04
CA GLY A 29 -24.80 -39.85 6.79
C GLY A 29 -23.62 -38.92 6.97
N THR A 30 -22.50 -39.30 6.41
CA THR A 30 -21.26 -38.57 6.29
C THR A 30 -21.53 -37.14 5.80
N GLU A 31 -21.56 -36.17 6.68
CA GLU A 31 -21.48 -34.77 6.33
C GLU A 31 -20.01 -34.45 5.98
N THR A 32 -19.80 -34.16 4.71
CA THR A 32 -18.56 -33.55 4.24
C THR A 32 -18.59 -32.12 4.76
N ASP A 33 -17.86 -31.86 5.84
CA ASP A 33 -17.50 -30.53 6.28
C ASP A 33 -16.66 -29.90 5.13
N GLU A 34 -17.31 -29.09 4.31
CA GLU A 34 -16.60 -28.07 3.54
C GLU A 34 -16.09 -27.06 4.56
N ALA A 35 -14.83 -27.22 4.96
CA ALA A 35 -14.12 -26.21 5.71
C ALA A 35 -14.05 -24.96 4.82
N GLU A 36 -14.96 -24.01 5.06
CA GLU A 36 -14.73 -22.62 4.66
C GLU A 36 -13.42 -22.21 5.33
N THR A 37 -12.37 -22.15 4.54
CA THR A 37 -11.12 -21.54 4.94
C THR A 37 -11.42 -20.06 5.09
N ASP A 38 -11.66 -19.63 6.33
CA ASP A 38 -11.72 -18.25 6.74
C ASP A 38 -10.29 -17.71 6.55
N GLU A 39 -9.98 -17.24 5.33
CA GLU A 39 -8.77 -16.48 5.06
C GLU A 39 -8.92 -15.22 5.91
N ALA A 40 -8.19 -15.16 7.02
CA ALA A 40 -8.10 -13.97 7.84
C ALA A 40 -7.56 -12.86 6.93
N GLU A 41 -8.45 -11.99 6.46
CA GLU A 41 -8.06 -10.75 5.79
C GLU A 41 -7.21 -9.97 6.81
N THR A 42 -5.91 -9.99 6.63
CA THR A 42 -5.00 -9.12 7.38
C THR A 42 -5.34 -7.70 6.96
N ASP A 43 -5.94 -6.93 7.87
CA ASP A 43 -6.29 -5.52 7.64
C ASP A 43 -5.00 -4.69 7.58
N LEU A 44 -4.35 -4.71 6.44
CA LEU A 44 -3.12 -3.98 6.18
C LEU A 44 -3.47 -2.51 5.90
N ALA A 45 -2.91 -1.62 6.70
CA ALA A 45 -3.10 -0.18 6.51
C ALA A 45 -2.54 0.26 5.14
N THR A 46 -3.34 1.04 4.40
CA THR A 46 -2.89 1.67 3.17
C THR A 46 -2.34 3.06 3.49
N PRO A 47 -1.04 3.31 3.30
CA PRO A 47 -0.47 4.63 3.53
C PRO A 47 -1.03 5.67 2.56
N ILE A 48 -1.27 6.89 3.06
CA ILE A 48 -1.68 8.04 2.25
C ILE A 48 -0.42 8.66 1.66
N ARG A 49 -0.28 8.60 0.35
CA ARG A 49 0.85 9.20 -0.36
C ARG A 49 0.59 10.66 -0.65
N ILE A 50 1.50 11.53 -0.21
CA ILE A 50 1.55 12.96 -0.56
C ILE A 50 2.87 13.30 -1.26
N TRP A 51 2.89 14.39 -2.01
CA TRP A 51 4.08 14.88 -2.71
C TRP A 51 4.04 16.39 -2.88
N GLY A 52 5.19 16.99 -3.09
CA GLY A 52 5.33 18.44 -3.25
C GLY A 52 6.77 18.90 -3.06
N VAL A 53 6.97 19.97 -2.31
CA VAL A 53 8.27 20.59 -2.10
C VAL A 53 8.57 20.73 -0.61
N VAL A 54 9.79 20.36 -0.18
CA VAL A 54 10.33 20.70 1.14
C VAL A 54 10.65 22.20 1.16
N THR A 55 10.11 22.91 2.14
CA THR A 55 10.29 24.35 2.29
C THR A 55 11.23 24.72 3.43
N ASP A 56 11.24 23.93 4.51
CA ASP A 56 12.11 24.15 5.67
C ASP A 56 12.32 22.86 6.47
N THR A 57 13.34 22.84 7.34
CA THR A 57 13.59 21.76 8.31
C THR A 57 14.06 22.36 9.64
N TYR A 58 13.49 21.94 10.76
CA TYR A 58 13.87 22.36 12.10
C TYR A 58 13.41 21.39 13.18
N ASP A 59 14.17 21.28 14.25
CA ASP A 59 13.78 20.60 15.51
C ASP A 59 13.00 19.26 15.35
N GLY A 60 13.40 18.41 14.41
CA GLY A 60 12.74 17.14 14.18
C GLY A 60 11.50 17.23 13.27
N VAL A 61 11.34 18.35 12.55
CA VAL A 61 10.22 18.59 11.64
C VAL A 61 10.73 18.87 10.23
N ILE A 62 10.07 18.32 9.22
CA ILE A 62 10.20 18.71 7.82
C ILE A 62 8.94 19.49 7.45
N VAL A 63 9.09 20.75 7.04
CA VAL A 63 7.99 21.57 6.56
C VAL A 63 7.86 21.40 5.05
N VAL A 64 6.68 21.10 4.59
CA VAL A 64 6.43 20.82 3.18
C VAL A 64 5.27 21.65 2.63
N ASP A 65 5.33 22.02 1.36
CA ASP A 65 4.19 22.49 0.59
C ASP A 65 3.60 21.28 -0.18
N ASN A 66 2.51 20.72 0.36
CA ASN A 66 1.83 19.58 -0.23
C ASN A 66 1.06 20.01 -1.47
N GLN A 67 1.43 19.45 -2.60
CA GLN A 67 0.82 19.71 -3.92
C GLN A 67 -0.08 18.57 -4.39
N SER A 68 -0.20 17.50 -3.58
CA SER A 68 -1.14 16.41 -3.87
C SER A 68 -2.59 16.85 -3.56
N ASP A 69 -3.56 16.13 -4.12
CA ASP A 69 -4.99 16.33 -3.91
C ASP A 69 -5.61 15.35 -2.89
N VAL A 70 -4.77 14.52 -2.26
CA VAL A 70 -5.21 13.43 -1.35
C VAL A 70 -5.10 13.76 0.13
N SER A 71 -4.79 14.98 0.51
CA SER A 71 -4.70 15.46 1.91
C SER A 71 -4.88 16.96 1.95
N SER A 72 -4.60 17.60 3.10
CA SER A 72 -4.58 19.06 3.18
C SER A 72 -3.55 19.63 2.20
N THR A 73 -4.00 20.41 1.21
CA THR A 73 -3.11 21.09 0.27
C THR A 73 -2.44 22.28 0.95
N GLY A 74 -1.19 22.56 0.58
CA GLY A 74 -0.39 23.65 1.14
C GLY A 74 0.53 23.18 2.26
N GLU A 75 0.85 24.08 3.20
CA GLU A 75 1.83 23.82 4.24
C GLU A 75 1.39 22.72 5.22
N ILE A 76 2.24 21.72 5.41
CA ILE A 76 2.10 20.63 6.38
C ILE A 76 3.43 20.48 7.14
N GLU A 77 3.37 20.24 8.43
CA GLU A 77 4.52 19.88 9.25
C GLU A 77 4.59 18.36 9.44
N LEU A 78 5.65 17.76 8.93
CA LEU A 78 5.95 16.34 9.09
C LEU A 78 6.85 16.16 10.32
N THR A 79 6.29 15.68 11.42
CA THR A 79 7.04 15.39 12.65
C THR A 79 7.78 14.07 12.48
N ILE A 80 9.11 14.10 12.56
CA ILE A 80 9.97 12.93 12.39
C ILE A 80 10.17 12.25 13.73
N SER A 81 9.74 11.01 13.84
CA SER A 81 9.91 10.14 15.00
C SER A 81 11.02 9.12 14.79
N GLU A 82 11.34 8.34 15.82
CA GLU A 82 12.28 7.21 15.72
C GLU A 82 11.77 6.09 14.78
N GLU A 83 10.47 6.05 14.52
CA GLU A 83 9.81 5.08 13.63
C GLU A 83 9.66 5.60 12.19
N THR A 84 10.01 6.86 11.94
CA THR A 84 9.91 7.47 10.61
C THR A 84 11.19 7.23 9.81
N TYR A 85 11.04 6.67 8.61
CA TYR A 85 12.12 6.56 7.65
C TYR A 85 12.27 7.85 6.85
N VAL A 86 13.42 8.54 6.95
CA VAL A 86 13.77 9.66 6.05
C VAL A 86 14.86 9.17 5.13
N LEU A 87 14.57 9.04 3.83
CA LEU A 87 15.41 8.33 2.87
C LEU A 87 15.76 9.22 1.66
N ASP A 88 17.00 9.09 1.19
CA ASP A 88 17.43 9.65 -0.08
C ASP A 88 16.83 8.85 -1.25
N ALA A 89 16.22 9.55 -2.21
CA ALA A 89 15.50 8.92 -3.33
C ALA A 89 16.38 8.05 -4.23
N SER A 90 17.65 8.39 -4.37
CA SER A 90 18.57 7.70 -5.29
C SER A 90 19.15 6.43 -4.68
N THR A 91 19.38 6.44 -3.37
CA THR A 91 20.12 5.39 -2.67
C THR A 91 19.23 4.52 -1.77
N GLY A 92 18.08 5.05 -1.32
CA GLY A 92 17.26 4.45 -0.28
C GLY A 92 17.91 4.45 1.11
N LEU A 93 19.03 5.15 1.27
CA LEU A 93 19.73 5.24 2.56
C LEU A 93 19.14 6.34 3.43
N PRO A 94 19.25 6.21 4.77
CA PRO A 94 18.81 7.24 5.70
C PRO A 94 19.52 8.57 5.47
N VAL A 95 18.77 9.65 5.61
CA VAL A 95 19.24 11.03 5.54
C VAL A 95 18.98 11.70 6.89
N SER A 96 19.96 12.39 7.43
CA SER A 96 19.75 13.25 8.60
C SER A 96 19.06 14.55 8.20
N LEU A 97 18.27 15.15 9.11
CA LEU A 97 17.46 16.33 8.78
C LEU A 97 18.28 17.53 8.32
N ASP A 98 19.53 17.64 8.72
CA ASP A 98 20.47 18.66 8.29
C ASP A 98 21.02 18.44 6.86
N GLU A 99 20.79 17.25 6.28
CA GLU A 99 21.14 16.91 4.91
C GLU A 99 19.93 16.94 3.96
N VAL A 100 18.72 17.20 4.49
CA VAL A 100 17.52 17.36 3.67
C VAL A 100 17.57 18.68 2.94
N GLU A 101 17.61 18.63 1.63
CA GLU A 101 17.61 19.81 0.78
C GLU A 101 16.19 20.31 0.50
N THR A 102 16.05 21.63 0.26
CA THR A 102 14.81 22.16 -0.31
C THR A 102 14.66 21.64 -1.73
N GLY A 103 13.53 20.98 -2.00
CA GLY A 103 13.30 20.30 -3.28
C GLY A 103 12.13 19.35 -3.21
N SER A 104 11.96 18.55 -4.23
CA SER A 104 10.83 17.60 -4.31
C SER A 104 10.92 16.57 -3.20
N PHE A 105 9.75 16.20 -2.67
CA PHE A 105 9.58 15.11 -1.72
C PHE A 105 8.38 14.24 -2.05
N GLU A 106 8.38 13.03 -1.52
CA GLU A 106 7.21 12.18 -1.34
C GLU A 106 7.14 11.71 0.11
N ALA A 107 5.94 11.62 0.67
CA ALA A 107 5.75 11.07 2.00
C ALA A 107 4.55 10.14 2.06
N TYR A 108 4.63 9.18 2.96
CA TYR A 108 3.61 8.16 3.20
C TYR A 108 3.12 8.29 4.64
N LEU A 109 1.86 8.68 4.77
CA LEU A 109 1.22 9.07 6.02
C LEU A 109 0.25 8.00 6.50
N GLY A 110 0.02 7.96 7.81
CA GLY A 110 -1.17 7.35 8.39
C GLY A 110 -2.41 8.24 8.21
N SER A 111 -3.53 7.80 8.78
CA SER A 111 -4.79 8.55 8.74
C SER A 111 -4.85 9.70 9.75
N GLU A 112 -3.88 9.82 10.65
CA GLU A 112 -3.89 10.79 11.74
C GLU A 112 -3.20 12.09 11.32
N MET A 113 -3.92 13.21 11.49
CA MET A 113 -3.42 14.55 11.27
C MET A 113 -4.07 15.52 12.26
N THR A 114 -3.29 16.46 12.78
CA THR A 114 -3.82 17.49 13.68
C THR A 114 -4.70 18.50 12.92
N MET A 115 -5.60 19.16 13.66
CA MET A 115 -6.42 20.26 13.12
C MET A 115 -5.77 21.64 13.37
N SER A 116 -4.44 21.68 13.58
CA SER A 116 -3.68 22.93 13.70
C SER A 116 -3.51 23.63 12.35
N LEU A 117 -2.95 24.82 12.35
CA LEU A 117 -2.53 25.57 11.17
C LEU A 117 -1.08 26.02 11.36
N PRO A 118 -0.13 25.42 10.62
CA PRO A 118 -0.32 24.32 9.66
C PRO A 118 -0.72 22.99 10.34
N PRO A 119 -1.33 22.05 9.59
CA PRO A 119 -1.58 20.70 10.08
C PRO A 119 -0.27 19.95 10.34
N GLN A 120 -0.28 19.03 11.31
CA GLN A 120 0.89 18.23 11.68
C GLN A 120 0.53 16.74 11.60
N THR A 121 1.47 15.93 11.13
CA THR A 121 1.35 14.48 11.09
C THR A 121 2.71 13.81 11.25
N THR A 122 2.71 12.53 11.67
CA THR A 122 3.94 11.72 11.73
C THR A 122 3.89 10.72 10.58
N PRO A 123 4.76 10.86 9.57
CA PRO A 123 4.80 9.94 8.44
C PRO A 123 5.47 8.60 8.80
N TYR A 124 5.12 7.53 8.08
CA TYR A 124 5.88 6.28 8.07
C TYR A 124 7.21 6.45 7.34
N MET A 125 7.16 7.19 6.21
CA MET A 125 8.33 7.41 5.37
C MET A 125 8.28 8.78 4.71
N VAL A 126 9.44 9.40 4.57
CA VAL A 126 9.67 10.60 3.75
C VAL A 126 10.84 10.31 2.81
N ILE A 127 10.61 10.47 1.53
CA ILE A 127 11.63 10.35 0.48
C ILE A 127 11.98 11.76 0.04
N VAL A 128 13.26 12.11 0.18
CA VAL A 128 13.79 13.46 -0.06
C VAL A 128 14.93 13.43 -1.10
N ASN A 129 15.43 14.59 -1.45
CA ASN A 129 16.55 14.76 -2.40
C ASN A 129 16.25 14.08 -3.73
N ILE A 130 15.01 14.23 -4.22
CA ILE A 130 14.54 13.62 -5.46
C ILE A 130 15.12 14.41 -6.63
N PRO A 131 15.99 13.80 -7.49
CA PRO A 131 16.50 14.47 -8.67
C PRO A 131 15.40 14.81 -9.67
N GLU A 132 15.49 15.97 -10.35
CA GLU A 132 14.44 16.47 -11.26
C GLU A 132 14.07 15.50 -12.40
N ASP A 133 15.05 14.71 -12.87
CA ASP A 133 14.86 13.75 -13.97
C ASP A 133 14.76 12.29 -13.50
N SER A 134 14.55 12.06 -12.19
CA SER A 134 14.50 10.74 -11.62
C SER A 134 13.08 10.33 -11.24
N ARG A 135 12.80 9.04 -11.40
CA ARG A 135 11.61 8.44 -10.85
C ARG A 135 11.80 8.19 -9.36
N THR A 136 10.86 8.63 -8.55
CA THR A 136 10.87 8.37 -7.12
C THR A 136 10.56 6.89 -6.86
N PRO A 137 11.36 6.19 -6.03
CA PRO A 137 10.99 4.86 -5.58
C PRO A 137 9.67 4.90 -4.80
N GLN A 138 8.89 3.83 -4.90
CA GLN A 138 7.57 3.77 -4.27
C GLN A 138 7.63 2.91 -3.02
N TYR A 139 7.13 3.45 -1.90
CA TYR A 139 6.91 2.66 -0.70
C TYR A 139 5.61 1.86 -0.86
N ALA A 140 5.68 0.58 -0.64
CA ALA A 140 4.57 -0.34 -0.80
C ALA A 140 4.51 -1.33 0.37
N ILE A 141 3.31 -1.69 0.78
CA ILE A 141 3.05 -2.83 1.67
C ILE A 141 2.36 -3.89 0.81
N ALA A 142 2.93 -5.09 0.74
CA ALA A 142 2.41 -6.16 -0.08
C ALA A 142 1.05 -6.66 0.46
N ALA A 143 -0.02 -6.41 -0.28
CA ALA A 143 -1.35 -6.97 0.00
C ALA A 143 -1.53 -8.36 -0.60
N LYS A 144 -0.87 -8.61 -1.73
CA LYS A 144 -0.91 -9.89 -2.44
C LYS A 144 0.43 -10.13 -3.12
N VAL A 145 0.90 -11.38 -3.07
CA VAL A 145 2.12 -11.83 -3.75
C VAL A 145 1.78 -13.12 -4.49
N GLU A 146 2.09 -13.17 -5.76
CA GLU A 146 1.85 -14.33 -6.62
C GLU A 146 3.12 -14.66 -7.40
N GLU A 147 3.42 -15.94 -7.56
CA GLU A 147 4.47 -16.37 -8.49
C GLU A 147 4.03 -16.06 -9.93
N ASP A 148 4.95 -15.50 -10.72
CA ASP A 148 4.77 -15.21 -12.13
C ASP A 148 5.86 -15.91 -12.94
N ASP A 149 5.65 -16.06 -14.26
CA ASP A 149 6.62 -16.70 -15.15
C ASP A 149 7.91 -15.82 -15.24
N GLY A 150 8.93 -16.19 -14.44
CA GLY A 150 10.19 -15.49 -14.30
C GLY A 150 10.23 -14.39 -13.24
N GLY A 151 9.50 -14.55 -12.13
CA GLY A 151 9.55 -13.64 -10.98
C GLY A 151 8.33 -13.67 -10.10
N LEU A 152 7.99 -12.52 -9.52
CA LEU A 152 6.82 -12.31 -8.67
C LEU A 152 5.94 -11.17 -9.22
N SER A 153 4.64 -11.27 -8.96
CA SER A 153 3.68 -10.18 -9.05
C SER A 153 3.30 -9.73 -7.64
N LEU A 154 3.63 -8.51 -7.26
CA LEU A 154 3.30 -7.91 -5.98
C LEU A 154 2.19 -6.87 -6.18
N THR A 155 1.03 -7.08 -5.55
CA THR A 155 -0.01 -6.07 -5.46
C THR A 155 0.08 -5.38 -4.11
N ALA A 156 0.28 -4.08 -4.11
CA ALA A 156 0.38 -3.27 -2.90
C ALA A 156 -1.01 -2.95 -2.33
N THR A 157 -1.07 -2.50 -1.07
CA THR A 157 -2.30 -2.12 -0.37
C THR A 157 -3.06 -0.97 -1.04
N ASP A 158 -2.37 -0.13 -1.82
CA ASP A 158 -2.98 0.93 -2.65
C ASP A 158 -3.59 0.42 -3.95
N GLY A 159 -3.46 -0.88 -4.24
CA GLY A 159 -3.96 -1.55 -5.44
C GLY A 159 -3.00 -1.52 -6.63
N ARG A 160 -1.84 -0.86 -6.53
CA ARG A 160 -0.83 -0.89 -7.58
C ARG A 160 -0.15 -2.24 -7.62
N THR A 161 0.13 -2.73 -8.83
CA THR A 161 0.79 -4.03 -9.02
C THR A 161 2.14 -3.82 -9.69
N TYR A 162 3.17 -4.44 -9.11
CA TYR A 162 4.54 -4.44 -9.61
C TYR A 162 4.92 -5.84 -10.07
N ARG A 163 5.57 -5.94 -11.21
CA ARG A 163 6.25 -7.15 -11.63
C ARG A 163 7.69 -7.10 -11.11
N ILE A 164 8.11 -8.11 -10.37
CA ILE A 164 9.46 -8.22 -9.82
C ILE A 164 10.13 -9.41 -10.51
N PRO A 165 10.98 -9.21 -11.53
CA PRO A 165 11.63 -10.29 -12.26
C PRO A 165 12.68 -11.00 -11.39
N ASP A 166 13.02 -12.25 -11.75
CA ASP A 166 14.00 -13.08 -11.03
C ASP A 166 15.39 -12.45 -10.91
N ASP A 167 15.74 -11.55 -11.83
CA ASP A 167 17.01 -10.83 -11.87
C ASP A 167 16.94 -9.44 -11.22
N ALA A 168 15.79 -9.07 -10.64
CA ALA A 168 15.66 -7.86 -9.84
C ALA A 168 16.60 -7.90 -8.63
N ARG A 169 17.13 -6.73 -8.28
CA ARG A 169 18.01 -6.61 -7.13
C ARG A 169 17.19 -6.52 -5.84
N ILE A 170 17.22 -7.56 -5.02
CA ILE A 170 16.61 -7.54 -3.70
C ILE A 170 17.66 -7.19 -2.65
N THR A 171 17.36 -6.21 -1.79
CA THR A 171 18.28 -5.73 -0.75
C THR A 171 17.55 -5.55 0.57
N PRO A 172 18.20 -5.85 1.71
CA PRO A 172 17.64 -5.53 3.02
C PRO A 172 17.89 -4.06 3.37
N TYR A 173 16.98 -3.45 4.13
CA TYR A 173 17.21 -2.15 4.72
C TYR A 173 18.13 -2.28 5.96
N LEU A 174 19.30 -1.64 5.91
CA LEU A 174 20.27 -1.50 7.01
C LEU A 174 20.68 -2.78 7.76
N THR A 175 20.39 -3.96 7.23
CA THR A 175 20.81 -5.23 7.86
C THR A 175 21.87 -5.94 7.02
N LYS A 176 22.53 -6.95 7.62
CA LYS A 176 23.48 -7.82 6.92
C LYS A 176 22.85 -9.14 6.48
N ASN A 177 21.55 -9.27 6.66
CA ASN A 177 20.82 -10.46 6.24
C ASN A 177 20.84 -10.56 4.70
N ILE A 178 20.93 -11.78 4.20
CA ILE A 178 20.71 -12.02 2.78
C ILE A 178 19.20 -12.13 2.62
N VAL A 179 18.63 -11.33 1.73
CA VAL A 179 17.22 -11.38 1.35
C VAL A 179 17.09 -11.73 -0.13
N THR A 180 16.01 -12.40 -0.47
CA THR A 180 15.69 -12.89 -1.81
C THR A 180 14.24 -12.58 -2.15
N LEU A 181 13.79 -12.93 -3.35
CA LEU A 181 12.39 -12.83 -3.73
C LEU A 181 11.45 -13.62 -2.80
N GLU A 182 11.93 -14.75 -2.26
CA GLU A 182 11.16 -15.62 -1.36
C GLU A 182 10.83 -14.94 -0.01
N ASP A 183 11.54 -13.87 0.35
CA ASP A 183 11.29 -13.09 1.57
C ASP A 183 10.20 -12.03 1.38
N ILE A 184 9.65 -11.90 0.16
CA ILE A 184 8.54 -10.99 -0.13
C ILE A 184 7.23 -11.73 0.09
N GLU A 185 6.61 -11.47 1.24
CA GLU A 185 5.35 -12.08 1.65
C GLU A 185 4.26 -11.00 1.82
N VAL A 186 3.02 -11.43 2.00
CA VAL A 186 1.92 -10.51 2.36
C VAL A 186 2.24 -9.82 3.69
N GLY A 187 2.13 -8.49 3.71
CA GLY A 187 2.51 -7.65 4.84
C GLY A 187 3.93 -7.09 4.74
N THR A 188 4.79 -7.62 3.85
CA THR A 188 6.14 -7.07 3.67
C THR A 188 6.09 -5.62 3.22
N ALA A 189 6.73 -4.74 3.99
CA ALA A 189 6.97 -3.35 3.60
C ALA A 189 8.24 -3.26 2.74
N CYS A 190 8.17 -2.55 1.63
CA CYS A 190 9.29 -2.43 0.70
C CYS A 190 9.35 -1.05 0.02
N LEU A 191 10.52 -0.69 -0.45
CA LEU A 191 10.77 0.44 -1.33
C LEU A 191 11.14 -0.11 -2.70
N ILE A 192 10.40 0.30 -3.76
CA ILE A 192 10.48 -0.29 -5.09
C ILE A 192 10.93 0.76 -6.09
N TRP A 193 12.04 0.52 -6.77
CA TRP A 193 12.47 1.25 -7.97
C TRP A 193 11.97 0.50 -9.19
N ALA A 194 10.92 1.02 -9.80
CA ALA A 194 10.29 0.44 -10.98
C ALA A 194 10.36 1.38 -12.17
N ASP A 195 10.27 0.83 -13.37
CA ASP A 195 10.17 1.58 -14.62
C ASP A 195 8.73 2.04 -14.93
N ASP A 196 8.50 2.51 -16.16
CA ASP A 196 7.21 3.03 -16.61
C ASP A 196 6.13 1.95 -16.76
N ASP A 197 6.52 0.69 -16.87
CA ASP A 197 5.65 -0.48 -16.98
C ASP A 197 5.43 -1.16 -15.62
N ASP A 198 5.85 -0.52 -14.51
CA ASP A 198 5.81 -1.05 -13.15
C ASP A 198 6.66 -2.33 -12.97
N GLU A 199 7.69 -2.51 -13.82
CA GLU A 199 8.67 -3.57 -13.66
C GLU A 199 9.78 -3.11 -12.69
N ALA A 200 9.93 -3.83 -11.57
CA ALA A 200 10.87 -3.50 -10.51
C ALA A 200 12.30 -3.89 -10.89
N GLN A 201 13.22 -2.94 -10.81
CA GLN A 201 14.66 -3.17 -11.01
C GLN A 201 15.37 -3.42 -9.68
N THR A 202 14.89 -2.78 -8.63
CA THR A 202 15.41 -2.92 -7.27
C THR A 202 14.25 -2.91 -6.28
N VAL A 203 14.31 -3.80 -5.30
CA VAL A 203 13.37 -3.83 -4.17
C VAL A 203 14.17 -3.86 -2.88
N MET A 204 13.92 -2.92 -1.98
CA MET A 204 14.50 -2.88 -0.66
C MET A 204 13.45 -3.31 0.36
N LEU A 205 13.75 -4.33 1.16
CA LEU A 205 12.84 -4.88 2.15
C LEU A 205 13.12 -4.27 3.53
N PHE A 206 12.07 -3.80 4.19
CA PHE A 206 12.11 -3.37 5.58
C PHE A 206 11.74 -4.59 6.43
N ALA A 207 12.74 -5.19 7.08
CA ALA A 207 12.49 -6.27 8.03
C ALA A 207 11.94 -5.66 9.34
N GLU A 208 10.91 -6.30 9.91
CA GLU A 208 10.48 -6.07 11.28
C GLU A 208 11.54 -6.56 12.29
#